data_04bad1f5ef4e3af464b9af7b1e89543c
#
_entry.id   04bad1f5ef4e3af464b9af7b1e89543c
#
_cell.length_a   1.000
_cell.length_b   1.000
_cell.length_c   1.000
_cell.angle_alpha   90.00
_cell.angle_beta   90.00
_cell.angle_gamma   90.00
#
_symmetry.space_group_name_H-M   'P 1'
#
loop_
_entity.id
_entity.type
_entity.pdbx_description
1 polymer ?
#
loop_
_entity_poly.entity_id
_entity_poly.type
_entity_poly.pdbx_seq_one_letter_code
_entity_poly.pdbx_strand_id
1 'polypeptide(L)'
;MNLKNKMFLGANSLIFKNAAALRNNMTSAEMILWGHLKGSQLGAKFRRQHPLGIYIADFYCHQHKLIVEVDGSIHNIPEIASHDLERQLNIENDGMKVLRFKNEEIFNQIEKVLNTINEAISSPFRGRGGLAKRIIPCLDVKDGRTVKGVNFVDLRDAGDPVELAWNYSRQGADELVFLDITATVERRKTMVELVKSVARQINIPFTIGGGINEIADADALLNAGADKISINSAAVRNPALINELANAFGVQFVVIAVDTRVMGGKNIVHLNGGRLPTDKETMDWILEAESRGAGEILLTSMDHDGTKTGFDNIFLKQVNDAVKIPVIASGGAGNVQHFVDVFEQSNVDAALAASVFHYGEILIPDLKKILKQHHIEVREA
;
A
#
# COMPACT_ATOMS: atom_id res chain seq x y z
N MET A 1 25.65 -1.96 -8.48
CA MET A 1 24.19 -1.85 -8.36
C MET A 1 23.89 -1.67 -6.89
N ASN A 2 23.43 -0.48 -6.47
CA ASN A 2 23.34 -0.14 -5.05
C ASN A 2 22.08 -0.80 -4.45
N LEU A 3 22.25 -1.91 -3.74
CA LEU A 3 21.18 -2.70 -3.08
C LEU A 3 20.52 -1.97 -1.88
N LYS A 4 20.99 -0.76 -1.54
CA LYS A 4 20.72 -0.09 -0.26
C LYS A 4 19.30 0.37 0.02
N ASN A 5 18.35 0.27 -0.94
CA ASN A 5 17.00 0.82 -0.75
C ASN A 5 15.84 -0.12 -1.11
N LYS A 6 16.06 -1.44 -1.20
CA LYS A 6 14.97 -2.36 -1.54
C LYS A 6 14.32 -2.91 -0.27
N MET A 7 12.99 -2.92 -0.20
CA MET A 7 12.19 -3.49 0.92
C MET A 7 12.64 -4.92 1.28
N PHE A 8 13.03 -5.69 0.29
CA PHE A 8 13.48 -7.08 0.45
C PHE A 8 15.00 -7.24 0.33
N LEU A 9 15.76 -6.16 0.18
CA LEU A 9 17.24 -6.16 0.04
C LEU A 9 17.78 -7.21 -0.94
N GLY A 10 17.04 -7.50 -2.01
CA GLY A 10 17.44 -8.46 -3.02
C GLY A 10 17.20 -9.93 -2.65
N ALA A 11 16.30 -10.21 -1.71
CA ALA A 11 15.91 -11.57 -1.34
C ALA A 11 15.53 -12.40 -2.59
N ASN A 12 16.03 -13.64 -2.64
CA ASN A 12 15.78 -14.55 -3.77
C ASN A 12 14.51 -15.40 -3.55
N SER A 13 14.10 -16.15 -4.57
CA SER A 13 12.87 -16.97 -4.53
C SER A 13 12.86 -18.01 -3.41
N LEU A 14 14.02 -18.52 -2.97
CA LEU A 14 14.12 -19.49 -1.89
C LEU A 14 13.78 -18.83 -0.54
N ILE A 15 14.27 -17.61 -0.30
CA ILE A 15 13.97 -16.84 0.93
C ILE A 15 12.49 -16.53 1.00
N PHE A 16 11.84 -16.13 -0.12
CA PHE A 16 10.39 -15.93 -0.15
C PHE A 16 9.59 -17.20 0.16
N LYS A 17 10.02 -18.36 -0.36
CA LYS A 17 9.40 -19.66 -0.07
C LYS A 17 9.54 -20.02 1.41
N ASN A 18 10.72 -19.82 1.99
CA ASN A 18 10.98 -20.09 3.39
C ASN A 18 10.16 -19.14 4.29
N ALA A 19 10.09 -17.85 3.96
CA ALA A 19 9.26 -16.88 4.68
C ALA A 19 7.77 -17.25 4.64
N ALA A 20 7.27 -17.77 3.52
CA ALA A 20 5.89 -18.27 3.44
C ALA A 20 5.64 -19.48 4.33
N ALA A 21 6.60 -20.41 4.42
CA ALA A 21 6.51 -21.57 5.33
C ALA A 21 6.53 -21.15 6.80
N LEU A 22 7.40 -20.20 7.18
CA LEU A 22 7.49 -19.67 8.54
C LEU A 22 6.22 -18.92 8.96
N ARG A 23 5.57 -18.20 8.05
CA ARG A 23 4.28 -17.53 8.34
C ARG A 23 3.19 -18.51 8.80
N ASN A 24 3.24 -19.75 8.32
CA ASN A 24 2.28 -20.80 8.71
C ASN A 24 2.71 -21.57 9.97
N ASN A 25 3.95 -21.41 10.43
CA ASN A 25 4.55 -22.13 11.54
C ASN A 25 5.19 -21.20 12.56
N MET A 26 4.49 -20.13 12.94
CA MET A 26 4.96 -19.18 13.94
C MET A 26 5.03 -19.84 15.33
N THR A 27 6.03 -19.47 16.12
CA THR A 27 6.14 -19.86 17.54
C THR A 27 5.04 -19.22 18.38
N SER A 28 4.81 -19.74 19.58
CA SER A 28 3.80 -19.19 20.50
C SER A 28 4.12 -17.73 20.89
N ALA A 29 5.40 -17.39 21.10
CA ALA A 29 5.82 -16.03 21.41
C ALA A 29 5.60 -15.08 20.22
N GLU A 30 5.96 -15.50 19.00
CA GLU A 30 5.68 -14.73 17.79
C GLU A 30 4.18 -14.52 17.58
N MET A 31 3.34 -15.54 17.83
CA MET A 31 1.87 -15.40 17.70
C MET A 31 1.31 -14.37 18.68
N ILE A 32 1.77 -14.37 19.93
CA ILE A 32 1.35 -13.38 20.93
C ILE A 32 1.75 -11.97 20.48
N LEU A 33 3.03 -11.77 20.14
CA LEU A 33 3.51 -10.47 19.71
C LEU A 33 2.82 -10.01 18.43
N TRP A 34 2.59 -10.91 17.47
CA TRP A 34 1.82 -10.60 16.25
C TRP A 34 0.39 -10.16 16.55
N GLY A 35 -0.25 -10.74 17.58
CA GLY A 35 -1.57 -10.30 18.04
C GLY A 35 -1.62 -8.81 18.34
N HIS A 36 -0.53 -8.21 18.83
CA HIS A 36 -0.41 -6.79 19.17
C HIS A 36 0.17 -5.92 18.02
N LEU A 37 0.95 -6.51 17.10
CA LEU A 37 1.55 -5.77 15.99
C LEU A 37 0.66 -5.69 14.75
N LYS A 38 -0.19 -6.71 14.54
CA LYS A 38 -1.12 -6.74 13.39
C LYS A 38 -2.09 -5.56 13.47
N GLY A 39 -2.58 -5.13 12.30
CA GLY A 39 -3.60 -4.10 12.26
C GLY A 39 -3.11 -2.71 12.65
N SER A 40 -1.80 -2.46 12.60
CA SER A 40 -1.20 -1.17 13.01
C SER A 40 -1.63 -0.70 14.41
N GLN A 41 -1.91 -1.62 15.33
CA GLN A 41 -2.35 -1.29 16.71
C GLN A 41 -1.38 -0.35 17.44
N LEU A 42 -0.09 -0.38 17.05
CA LEU A 42 0.92 0.57 17.56
C LEU A 42 1.10 1.81 16.66
N GLY A 43 0.18 2.06 15.72
CA GLY A 43 0.26 3.20 14.80
C GLY A 43 1.25 3.01 13.62
N ALA A 44 1.85 1.83 13.46
CA ALA A 44 2.78 1.50 12.40
C ALA A 44 2.50 0.10 11.83
N LYS A 45 2.71 -0.08 10.51
CA LYS A 45 2.49 -1.36 9.84
C LYS A 45 3.69 -2.27 10.02
N PHE A 46 3.47 -3.43 10.64
CA PHE A 46 4.43 -4.52 10.70
C PHE A 46 4.08 -5.63 9.71
N ARG A 47 5.08 -6.27 9.15
CA ARG A 47 4.99 -7.49 8.36
C ARG A 47 5.65 -8.61 9.13
N ARG A 48 5.01 -9.78 9.20
CA ARG A 48 5.60 -10.96 9.83
C ARG A 48 6.40 -11.77 8.82
N GLN A 49 7.47 -12.40 9.28
CA GLN A 49 8.35 -13.27 8.50
C GLN A 49 8.72 -12.63 7.16
N HIS A 50 9.35 -11.44 7.26
CA HIS A 50 9.64 -10.59 6.10
C HIS A 50 11.00 -10.92 5.49
N PRO A 51 11.07 -11.26 4.17
CA PRO A 51 12.34 -11.49 3.48
C PRO A 51 13.20 -10.22 3.41
N LEU A 52 14.46 -10.30 3.82
CA LEU A 52 15.44 -9.21 3.75
C LEU A 52 16.78 -9.77 3.28
N GLY A 53 17.13 -9.61 2.01
CA GLY A 53 18.35 -10.15 1.44
C GLY A 53 18.42 -11.67 1.54
N ILE A 54 19.34 -12.19 2.32
CA ILE A 54 19.48 -13.62 2.64
C ILE A 54 18.77 -14.03 3.94
N TYR A 55 18.13 -13.07 4.64
CA TYR A 55 17.50 -13.26 5.95
C TYR A 55 15.97 -13.19 5.87
N ILE A 56 15.32 -13.62 6.95
CA ILE A 56 13.88 -13.44 7.18
C ILE A 56 13.75 -12.81 8.57
N ALA A 57 13.18 -11.60 8.62
CA ALA A 57 12.89 -10.91 9.86
C ALA A 57 11.55 -11.41 10.44
N ASP A 58 11.47 -11.71 11.75
CA ASP A 58 10.21 -12.13 12.36
C ASP A 58 9.13 -11.08 12.17
N PHE A 59 9.45 -9.81 12.48
CA PHE A 59 8.58 -8.68 12.19
C PHE A 59 9.38 -7.50 11.63
N TYR A 60 8.86 -6.88 10.58
CA TYR A 60 9.48 -5.76 9.92
C TYR A 60 8.52 -4.60 9.72
N CYS A 61 8.91 -3.43 10.17
CA CYS A 61 8.23 -2.16 9.89
C CYS A 61 9.06 -1.33 8.90
N HIS A 62 8.62 -1.30 7.65
CA HIS A 62 9.34 -0.60 6.58
C HIS A 62 9.40 0.92 6.81
N GLN A 63 8.30 1.51 7.26
CA GLN A 63 8.18 2.95 7.52
C GLN A 63 9.23 3.48 8.50
N HIS A 64 9.55 2.68 9.52
CA HIS A 64 10.51 3.05 10.57
C HIS A 64 11.84 2.31 10.44
N LYS A 65 12.04 1.53 9.35
CA LYS A 65 13.20 0.65 9.15
C LYS A 65 13.52 -0.17 10.39
N LEU A 66 12.47 -0.68 11.04
CA LEU A 66 12.56 -1.40 12.30
C LEU A 66 12.32 -2.88 12.08
N ILE A 67 13.28 -3.68 12.53
CA ILE A 67 13.17 -5.13 12.64
C ILE A 67 12.91 -5.46 14.10
N VAL A 68 11.98 -6.38 14.36
CA VAL A 68 11.74 -6.96 15.69
C VAL A 68 11.91 -8.46 15.56
N GLU A 69 12.83 -9.03 16.34
CA GLU A 69 13.14 -10.45 16.39
C GLU A 69 12.75 -11.02 17.75
N VAL A 70 12.27 -12.27 17.76
CA VAL A 70 11.86 -13.01 18.95
C VAL A 70 12.80 -14.19 19.13
N ASP A 71 13.75 -14.04 20.05
CA ASP A 71 14.78 -15.05 20.30
C ASP A 71 14.31 -16.15 21.24
N GLY A 72 14.34 -17.39 20.75
CA GLY A 72 14.21 -18.59 21.58
C GLY A 72 15.50 -18.90 22.37
N SER A 73 15.38 -19.64 23.44
CA SER A 73 16.49 -19.99 24.39
C SER A 73 17.63 -20.88 23.83
N ILE A 74 17.74 -21.05 22.48
CA ILE A 74 18.65 -22.04 21.85
C ILE A 74 19.98 -21.40 21.36
N HIS A 75 20.19 -20.10 21.46
CA HIS A 75 21.34 -19.40 20.84
C HIS A 75 22.58 -19.23 21.75
N ASN A 76 22.89 -20.17 22.60
CA ASN A 76 24.13 -20.16 23.40
C ASN A 76 25.30 -20.96 22.77
N ILE A 77 25.34 -21.13 21.45
CA ILE A 77 26.47 -21.80 20.75
C ILE A 77 27.39 -20.72 20.18
N PRO A 78 28.70 -20.67 20.53
CA PRO A 78 29.62 -19.60 20.10
C PRO A 78 29.79 -19.43 18.60
N GLU A 79 29.62 -20.47 17.80
CA GLU A 79 29.71 -20.43 16.33
C GLU A 79 28.51 -19.70 15.70
N ILE A 80 27.34 -19.74 16.33
CA ILE A 80 26.14 -19.05 15.87
C ILE A 80 26.24 -17.54 16.19
N ALA A 81 26.88 -17.18 17.30
CA ALA A 81 27.06 -15.80 17.71
C ALA A 81 27.92 -14.96 16.73
N SER A 82 28.90 -15.57 16.04
CA SER A 82 29.72 -14.87 15.05
C SER A 82 28.93 -14.55 13.76
N HIS A 83 28.09 -15.46 13.30
CA HIS A 83 27.20 -15.27 12.16
C HIS A 83 26.08 -14.28 12.48
N ASP A 84 25.58 -14.26 13.70
CA ASP A 84 24.58 -13.31 14.15
C ASP A 84 25.11 -11.88 14.27
N LEU A 85 26.38 -11.72 14.66
CA LEU A 85 27.05 -10.43 14.71
C LEU A 85 27.28 -9.86 13.30
N GLU A 86 27.72 -10.68 12.36
CA GLU A 86 27.93 -10.30 10.96
C GLU A 86 26.58 -9.97 10.28
N ARG A 87 25.52 -10.72 10.62
CA ARG A 87 24.14 -10.46 10.23
C ARG A 87 23.66 -9.11 10.74
N GLN A 88 23.90 -8.82 12.03
CA GLN A 88 23.48 -7.55 12.66
C GLN A 88 24.22 -6.36 12.05
N LEU A 89 25.53 -6.45 11.83
CA LEU A 89 26.34 -5.40 11.21
C LEU A 89 25.89 -5.10 9.77
N ASN A 90 25.50 -6.10 8.99
CA ASN A 90 24.99 -5.91 7.64
C ASN A 90 23.61 -5.21 7.64
N ILE A 91 22.73 -5.55 8.56
CA ILE A 91 21.40 -4.96 8.72
C ILE A 91 21.51 -3.51 9.21
N GLU A 92 22.38 -3.24 10.19
CA GLU A 92 22.60 -1.89 10.74
C GLU A 92 23.29 -0.96 9.74
N ASN A 93 24.22 -1.48 8.92
CA ASN A 93 24.85 -0.74 7.83
C ASN A 93 23.86 -0.31 6.73
N ASP A 94 22.74 -1.01 6.59
CA ASP A 94 21.62 -0.63 5.73
C ASP A 94 20.66 0.41 6.39
N GLY A 95 21.02 0.90 7.57
CA GLY A 95 20.29 1.93 8.31
C GLY A 95 19.02 1.40 8.98
N MET A 96 18.97 0.11 9.29
CA MET A 96 17.86 -0.50 9.99
C MET A 96 18.14 -0.61 11.49
N LYS A 97 17.11 -0.38 12.29
CA LYS A 97 17.12 -0.61 13.74
C LYS A 97 16.62 -2.03 14.02
N VAL A 98 17.32 -2.77 14.86
CA VAL A 98 16.91 -4.12 15.28
C VAL A 98 16.58 -4.10 16.77
N LEU A 99 15.40 -4.58 17.13
CA LEU A 99 15.01 -4.87 18.51
C LEU A 99 14.89 -6.39 18.65
N ARG A 100 15.48 -6.93 19.71
CA ARG A 100 15.39 -8.36 20.06
C ARG A 100 14.75 -8.54 21.40
N PHE A 101 13.83 -9.47 21.49
CA PHE A 101 13.14 -9.84 22.72
C PHE A 101 13.20 -11.34 22.93
N LYS A 102 13.47 -11.76 24.15
CA LYS A 102 13.41 -13.17 24.50
C LYS A 102 11.96 -13.63 24.61
N ASN A 103 11.71 -14.91 24.36
CA ASN A 103 10.39 -15.52 24.53
C ASN A 103 9.79 -15.20 25.93
N GLU A 104 10.60 -15.23 26.97
CA GLU A 104 10.19 -14.96 28.36
C GLU A 104 9.70 -13.51 28.54
N GLU A 105 10.28 -12.54 27.83
CA GLU A 105 9.84 -11.14 27.86
C GLU A 105 8.46 -11.00 27.20
N ILE A 106 8.23 -11.71 26.08
CA ILE A 106 6.93 -11.73 25.40
C ILE A 106 5.86 -12.35 26.32
N PHE A 107 6.17 -13.48 27.00
CA PHE A 107 5.20 -14.16 27.84
C PHE A 107 4.90 -13.40 29.14
N ASN A 108 5.91 -12.77 29.75
CA ASN A 108 5.79 -12.26 31.11
C ASN A 108 5.76 -10.72 31.20
N GLN A 109 6.19 -9.99 30.14
CA GLN A 109 6.38 -8.55 30.18
C GLN A 109 5.92 -7.89 28.87
N ILE A 110 4.84 -8.37 28.28
CA ILE A 110 4.36 -7.92 26.94
C ILE A 110 4.19 -6.40 26.88
N GLU A 111 3.65 -5.76 27.90
CA GLU A 111 3.47 -4.30 27.96
C GLU A 111 4.81 -3.55 27.82
N LYS A 112 5.87 -4.05 28.47
CA LYS A 112 7.21 -3.46 28.37
C LYS A 112 7.77 -3.62 26.96
N VAL A 113 7.58 -4.79 26.34
CA VAL A 113 7.96 -5.07 24.95
C VAL A 113 7.25 -4.09 24.01
N LEU A 114 5.93 -3.94 24.15
CA LEU A 114 5.13 -3.03 23.32
C LEU A 114 5.55 -1.55 23.52
N ASN A 115 5.85 -1.13 24.74
CA ASN A 115 6.35 0.20 25.02
C ASN A 115 7.70 0.44 24.34
N THR A 116 8.64 -0.51 24.41
CA THR A 116 9.94 -0.40 23.72
C THR A 116 9.78 -0.31 22.19
N ILE A 117 8.90 -1.12 21.62
CA ILE A 117 8.57 -1.03 20.19
C ILE A 117 7.93 0.32 19.87
N ASN A 118 7.00 0.78 20.70
CA ASN A 118 6.30 2.04 20.52
C ASN A 118 7.27 3.24 20.60
N GLU A 119 8.21 3.23 21.54
CA GLU A 119 9.29 4.22 21.62
C GLU A 119 10.16 4.22 20.36
N ALA A 120 10.47 3.03 19.81
CA ALA A 120 11.26 2.90 18.60
C ALA A 120 10.56 3.43 17.34
N ILE A 121 9.22 3.36 17.26
CA ILE A 121 8.41 3.92 16.19
C ILE A 121 7.95 5.36 16.49
N SER A 122 7.97 5.79 17.76
CA SER A 122 7.57 7.15 18.19
C SER A 122 8.71 8.16 18.12
N SER A 123 9.95 7.75 17.83
CA SER A 123 11.08 8.65 17.60
C SER A 123 10.80 9.57 16.41
N PRO A 124 11.16 10.88 16.43
CA PRO A 124 10.32 11.97 15.96
C PRO A 124 10.22 12.06 14.43
N PHE A 125 9.30 11.32 13.83
CA PHE A 125 8.64 11.72 12.57
C PHE A 125 7.27 12.37 12.84
N ARG A 126 6.98 12.70 14.10
CA ARG A 126 5.87 13.59 14.48
C ARG A 126 6.36 15.05 14.51
N GLY A 127 6.71 15.57 13.33
CA GLY A 127 6.42 16.96 13.09
C GLY A 127 4.89 17.09 13.09
N ARG A 128 4.34 18.05 13.84
CA ARG A 128 3.02 18.64 13.59
C ARG A 128 3.15 19.45 12.28
N GLY A 129 3.31 18.75 11.18
CA GLY A 129 3.23 19.16 9.80
C GLY A 129 2.59 17.98 9.10
N GLY A 130 1.63 18.16 8.22
CA GLY A 130 0.83 17.12 7.57
C GLY A 130 1.69 15.98 7.05
N LEU A 131 1.14 14.77 7.06
CA LEU A 131 1.76 13.60 6.44
C LEU A 131 2.19 13.97 5.02
N ALA A 132 3.44 13.64 4.63
CA ALA A 132 3.94 13.93 3.29
C ALA A 132 2.95 13.39 2.24
N LYS A 133 2.57 14.23 1.31
CA LYS A 133 1.63 13.89 0.23
C LYS A 133 2.24 12.84 -0.68
N ARG A 134 1.44 11.87 -1.12
CA ARG A 134 1.90 10.73 -1.91
C ARG A 134 1.55 10.90 -3.38
N ILE A 135 2.50 10.61 -4.26
CA ILE A 135 2.32 10.56 -5.72
C ILE A 135 2.25 9.09 -6.12
N ILE A 136 1.12 8.69 -6.69
CA ILE A 136 0.77 7.27 -6.94
C ILE A 136 0.52 7.05 -8.44
N PRO A 137 1.45 6.47 -9.19
CA PRO A 137 1.17 5.94 -10.52
C PRO A 137 0.19 4.76 -10.46
N CYS A 138 -0.82 4.78 -11.34
CA CYS A 138 -1.79 3.69 -11.52
C CYS A 138 -1.51 2.93 -12.82
N LEU A 139 -1.47 1.60 -12.73
CA LEU A 139 -1.26 0.69 -13.86
C LEU A 139 -2.52 -0.16 -14.05
N ASP A 140 -3.29 0.13 -15.11
CA ASP A 140 -4.40 -0.72 -15.53
C ASP A 140 -3.81 -1.97 -16.21
N VAL A 141 -4.11 -3.14 -15.68
CA VAL A 141 -3.56 -4.41 -16.19
C VAL A 141 -4.65 -5.21 -16.91
N LYS A 142 -4.31 -5.63 -18.12
CA LYS A 142 -5.13 -6.55 -18.93
C LYS A 142 -4.24 -7.63 -19.51
N ASP A 143 -4.61 -8.89 -19.28
CA ASP A 143 -3.87 -10.06 -19.81
C ASP A 143 -2.36 -10.02 -19.48
N GLY A 144 -1.98 -9.52 -18.28
CA GLY A 144 -0.60 -9.41 -17.83
C GLY A 144 0.19 -8.24 -18.45
N ARG A 145 -0.45 -7.37 -19.22
CA ARG A 145 0.15 -6.15 -19.80
C ARG A 145 -0.48 -4.90 -19.22
N THR A 146 0.31 -3.86 -19.06
CA THR A 146 -0.23 -2.54 -18.73
C THR A 146 -0.91 -1.97 -19.96
N VAL A 147 -2.14 -1.49 -19.79
CA VAL A 147 -2.92 -0.87 -20.86
C VAL A 147 -3.42 0.48 -20.42
N LYS A 148 -3.70 1.35 -21.39
CA LYS A 148 -4.36 2.64 -21.15
C LYS A 148 -5.36 2.96 -22.23
N GLY A 149 -6.51 3.45 -21.80
CA GLY A 149 -7.57 3.97 -22.64
C GLY A 149 -8.33 5.08 -21.91
N VAL A 150 -9.19 5.80 -22.63
CA VAL A 150 -10.13 6.75 -22.03
C VAL A 150 -11.39 5.99 -21.64
N ASN A 151 -11.82 6.07 -20.39
CA ASN A 151 -12.99 5.32 -19.87
C ASN A 151 -12.94 3.82 -20.20
N PHE A 152 -11.75 3.19 -20.17
CA PHE A 152 -11.52 1.77 -20.49
C PHE A 152 -11.92 1.38 -21.93
N VAL A 153 -11.99 2.33 -22.85
CA VAL A 153 -12.24 2.12 -24.30
C VAL A 153 -10.96 2.42 -25.08
N ASP A 154 -10.79 1.77 -26.24
CA ASP A 154 -9.62 1.90 -27.11
C ASP A 154 -8.28 1.69 -26.39
N LEU A 155 -8.20 0.59 -25.64
CA LEU A 155 -7.03 0.24 -24.84
C LEU A 155 -5.79 0.07 -25.71
N ARG A 156 -4.72 0.82 -25.39
CA ARG A 156 -3.39 0.71 -26.00
C ARG A 156 -2.44 0.07 -25.00
N ASP A 157 -1.53 -0.75 -25.48
CA ASP A 157 -0.45 -1.32 -24.66
C ASP A 157 0.48 -0.18 -24.20
N ALA A 158 0.70 -0.09 -22.90
CA ALA A 158 1.57 0.87 -22.25
C ALA A 158 2.88 0.26 -21.73
N GLY A 159 3.06 -1.07 -21.86
CA GLY A 159 4.30 -1.75 -21.53
C GLY A 159 4.15 -2.88 -20.52
N ASP A 160 5.30 -3.42 -20.11
CA ASP A 160 5.39 -4.44 -19.07
C ASP A 160 5.14 -3.83 -17.68
N PRO A 161 4.18 -4.34 -16.89
CA PRO A 161 3.85 -3.78 -15.59
C PRO A 161 5.00 -3.88 -14.58
N VAL A 162 5.88 -4.88 -14.68
CA VAL A 162 7.02 -5.06 -13.76
C VAL A 162 8.11 -4.03 -14.08
N GLU A 163 8.40 -3.81 -15.36
CA GLU A 163 9.35 -2.79 -15.80
C GLU A 163 8.87 -1.38 -15.45
N LEU A 164 7.58 -1.09 -15.67
CA LEU A 164 6.99 0.19 -15.30
C LEU A 164 7.03 0.42 -13.78
N ALA A 165 6.70 -0.60 -12.99
CA ALA A 165 6.78 -0.54 -11.53
C ALA A 165 8.21 -0.21 -11.06
N TRP A 166 9.21 -0.89 -11.62
CA TRP A 166 10.62 -0.63 -11.33
C TRP A 166 11.02 0.79 -11.71
N ASN A 167 10.61 1.27 -12.88
CA ASN A 167 10.90 2.62 -13.35
C ASN A 167 10.29 3.68 -12.42
N TYR A 168 9.00 3.55 -12.04
CA TYR A 168 8.33 4.49 -11.13
C TYR A 168 8.92 4.47 -9.73
N SER A 169 9.27 3.28 -9.22
CA SER A 169 9.96 3.17 -7.93
C SER A 169 11.29 3.93 -7.94
N ARG A 170 12.03 3.87 -9.04
CA ARG A 170 13.30 4.62 -9.20
C ARG A 170 13.10 6.12 -9.39
N GLN A 171 12.00 6.52 -9.98
CA GLN A 171 11.63 7.94 -10.13
C GLN A 171 11.11 8.54 -8.81
N GLY A 172 10.99 7.73 -7.75
CA GLY A 172 10.55 8.21 -6.44
C GLY A 172 9.03 8.26 -6.28
N ALA A 173 8.26 7.42 -6.99
CA ALA A 173 6.85 7.19 -6.65
C ALA A 173 6.73 6.74 -5.19
N ASP A 174 5.70 7.21 -4.49
CA ASP A 174 5.50 6.88 -3.08
C ASP A 174 4.78 5.54 -2.88
N GLU A 175 3.88 5.20 -3.78
CA GLU A 175 3.13 3.93 -3.87
C GLU A 175 2.82 3.63 -5.34
N LEU A 176 2.39 2.40 -5.63
CA LEU A 176 1.81 2.03 -6.92
C LEU A 176 0.43 1.41 -6.73
N VAL A 177 -0.45 1.59 -7.71
CA VAL A 177 -1.73 0.90 -7.78
C VAL A 177 -1.79 0.09 -9.07
N PHE A 178 -2.14 -1.18 -8.97
CA PHE A 178 -2.42 -2.06 -10.12
C PHE A 178 -3.90 -2.43 -10.10
N LEU A 179 -4.59 -2.16 -11.20
CA LEU A 179 -6.00 -2.48 -11.35
C LEU A 179 -6.18 -3.55 -12.45
N ASP A 180 -6.60 -4.76 -12.07
CA ASP A 180 -7.04 -5.75 -13.04
C ASP A 180 -8.41 -5.35 -13.58
N ILE A 181 -8.44 -4.89 -14.83
CA ILE A 181 -9.68 -4.44 -15.50
C ILE A 181 -10.44 -5.57 -16.21
N THR A 182 -9.96 -6.82 -16.09
CA THR A 182 -10.53 -7.98 -16.81
C THR A 182 -10.85 -9.16 -15.92
N ALA A 183 -10.96 -8.94 -14.61
CA ALA A 183 -11.03 -9.99 -13.59
C ALA A 183 -12.00 -11.16 -13.91
N THR A 184 -11.41 -12.31 -14.28
CA THR A 184 -12.06 -13.63 -14.35
C THR A 184 -11.27 -14.61 -13.51
N VAL A 185 -11.86 -15.77 -13.18
CA VAL A 185 -11.24 -16.79 -12.30
C VAL A 185 -9.87 -17.26 -12.81
N GLU A 186 -9.72 -17.47 -14.12
CA GLU A 186 -8.45 -17.92 -14.72
C GLU A 186 -7.35 -16.86 -14.62
N ARG A 187 -7.70 -15.58 -14.62
CA ARG A 187 -6.79 -14.44 -14.60
C ARG A 187 -6.29 -14.10 -13.19
N ARG A 188 -6.91 -14.58 -12.12
CA ARG A 188 -6.39 -14.45 -10.75
C ARG A 188 -5.00 -15.06 -10.59
N LYS A 189 -4.73 -16.20 -11.23
CA LYS A 189 -3.37 -16.79 -11.20
C LYS A 189 -2.34 -15.88 -11.83
N THR A 190 -2.70 -15.24 -12.95
CA THR A 190 -1.83 -14.27 -13.64
C THR A 190 -1.55 -13.06 -12.75
N MET A 191 -2.56 -12.54 -12.03
CA MET A 191 -2.39 -11.42 -11.11
C MET A 191 -1.50 -11.80 -9.92
N VAL A 192 -1.66 -12.98 -9.32
CA VAL A 192 -0.81 -13.46 -8.23
C VAL A 192 0.65 -13.59 -8.67
N GLU A 193 0.92 -14.09 -9.87
CA GLU A 193 2.29 -14.18 -10.41
C GLU A 193 2.87 -12.80 -10.73
N LEU A 194 2.05 -11.88 -11.24
CA LEU A 194 2.44 -10.48 -11.42
C LEU A 194 2.83 -9.84 -10.08
N VAL A 195 2.00 -9.99 -9.06
CA VAL A 195 2.26 -9.48 -7.70
C VAL A 195 3.59 -10.01 -7.16
N LYS A 196 3.87 -11.31 -7.30
CA LYS A 196 5.15 -11.89 -6.90
C LYS A 196 6.33 -11.27 -7.66
N SER A 197 6.15 -11.00 -8.94
CA SER A 197 7.20 -10.41 -9.80
C SER A 197 7.47 -8.96 -9.42
N VAL A 198 6.41 -8.17 -9.23
CA VAL A 198 6.51 -6.77 -8.77
C VAL A 198 7.14 -6.69 -7.38
N ALA A 199 6.68 -7.51 -6.42
CA ALA A 199 7.19 -7.54 -5.05
C ALA A 199 8.69 -7.82 -4.94
N ARG A 200 9.29 -8.49 -5.94
CA ARG A 200 10.74 -8.75 -6.02
C ARG A 200 11.54 -7.59 -6.59
N GLN A 201 10.88 -6.68 -7.31
CA GLN A 201 11.57 -5.62 -8.07
C GLN A 201 11.50 -4.25 -7.40
N ILE A 202 10.44 -3.99 -6.61
CA ILE A 202 10.21 -2.67 -6.02
C ILE A 202 10.28 -2.71 -4.50
N ASN A 203 10.60 -1.56 -3.91
CA ASN A 203 10.72 -1.34 -2.47
C ASN A 203 9.65 -0.40 -1.91
N ILE A 204 8.80 0.16 -2.76
CA ILE A 204 7.67 1.01 -2.37
C ILE A 204 6.41 0.17 -2.18
N PRO A 205 5.46 0.60 -1.33
CA PRO A 205 4.19 -0.10 -1.17
C PRO A 205 3.41 -0.14 -2.47
N PHE A 206 2.62 -1.20 -2.66
CA PHE A 206 1.71 -1.25 -3.78
C PHE A 206 0.37 -1.90 -3.43
N THR A 207 -0.66 -1.41 -4.08
CA THR A 207 -2.06 -1.83 -3.93
C THR A 207 -2.49 -2.62 -5.15
N ILE A 208 -3.20 -3.71 -4.94
CA ILE A 208 -3.81 -4.52 -6.00
C ILE A 208 -5.32 -4.36 -5.95
N GLY A 209 -5.93 -3.99 -7.06
CA GLY A 209 -7.37 -3.91 -7.24
C GLY A 209 -7.88 -4.75 -8.40
N GLY A 210 -9.18 -5.03 -8.39
CA GLY A 210 -9.85 -5.83 -9.42
C GLY A 210 -10.05 -7.30 -9.02
N GLY A 211 -11.27 -7.79 -9.18
CA GLY A 211 -11.61 -9.20 -9.03
C GLY A 211 -11.57 -9.79 -7.61
N ILE A 212 -11.39 -8.99 -6.58
CA ILE A 212 -11.35 -9.44 -5.18
C ILE A 212 -12.77 -9.48 -4.64
N ASN A 213 -13.27 -10.69 -4.32
CA ASN A 213 -14.65 -10.91 -3.88
C ASN A 213 -14.76 -11.60 -2.52
N GLU A 214 -13.69 -12.21 -2.03
CA GLU A 214 -13.66 -12.98 -0.80
C GLU A 214 -12.29 -12.89 -0.09
N ILE A 215 -12.24 -13.35 1.17
CA ILE A 215 -11.00 -13.34 1.98
C ILE A 215 -9.88 -14.13 1.30
N ALA A 216 -10.21 -15.26 0.66
CA ALA A 216 -9.21 -16.10 0.00
C ALA A 216 -8.48 -15.39 -1.14
N ASP A 217 -9.18 -14.52 -1.88
CA ASP A 217 -8.57 -13.68 -2.93
C ASP A 217 -7.53 -12.71 -2.31
N ALA A 218 -7.92 -12.05 -1.22
CA ALA A 218 -7.05 -11.13 -0.50
C ALA A 218 -5.83 -11.82 0.12
N ASP A 219 -6.03 -13.00 0.72
CA ASP A 219 -4.96 -13.81 1.31
C ASP A 219 -3.92 -14.24 0.26
N ALA A 220 -4.39 -14.66 -0.92
CA ALA A 220 -3.51 -15.02 -2.03
C ALA A 220 -2.62 -13.85 -2.47
N LEU A 221 -3.16 -12.64 -2.56
CA LEU A 221 -2.43 -11.42 -2.94
C LEU A 221 -1.45 -10.96 -1.85
N LEU A 222 -1.87 -11.03 -0.58
CA LEU A 222 -1.00 -10.72 0.56
C LEU A 222 0.19 -11.67 0.62
N ASN A 223 -0.06 -12.99 0.47
CA ASN A 223 1.00 -14.00 0.46
C ASN A 223 1.92 -13.86 -0.76
N ALA A 224 1.44 -13.29 -1.86
CA ALA A 224 2.26 -12.96 -3.02
C ALA A 224 3.14 -11.71 -2.82
N GLY A 225 2.84 -10.87 -1.82
CA GLY A 225 3.66 -9.71 -1.45
C GLY A 225 2.96 -8.36 -1.62
N ALA A 226 1.67 -8.31 -1.94
CA ALA A 226 0.91 -7.06 -1.96
C ALA A 226 0.87 -6.40 -0.57
N ASP A 227 0.91 -5.07 -0.53
CA ASP A 227 0.82 -4.29 0.69
C ASP A 227 -0.60 -3.92 1.05
N LYS A 228 -1.45 -3.70 0.05
CA LYS A 228 -2.86 -3.36 0.18
C LYS A 228 -3.68 -4.01 -0.92
N ILE A 229 -4.95 -4.18 -0.67
CA ILE A 229 -5.95 -4.52 -1.69
C ILE A 229 -6.93 -3.37 -1.87
N SER A 230 -7.45 -3.24 -3.10
CA SER A 230 -8.50 -2.28 -3.41
C SER A 230 -9.75 -3.02 -3.87
N ILE A 231 -10.87 -2.78 -3.19
CA ILE A 231 -12.18 -3.35 -3.53
C ILE A 231 -13.18 -2.24 -3.81
N ASN A 232 -14.03 -2.46 -4.82
CA ASN A 232 -15.11 -1.54 -5.21
C ASN A 232 -16.46 -2.29 -5.21
N SER A 233 -16.84 -2.86 -6.35
CA SER A 233 -18.16 -3.46 -6.56
C SER A 233 -18.51 -4.59 -5.59
N ALA A 234 -17.52 -5.36 -5.16
CA ALA A 234 -17.72 -6.43 -4.17
C ALA A 234 -18.13 -5.85 -2.82
N ALA A 235 -17.47 -4.76 -2.38
CA ALA A 235 -17.78 -4.09 -1.13
C ALA A 235 -19.18 -3.45 -1.14
N VAL A 236 -19.58 -2.84 -2.25
CA VAL A 236 -20.93 -2.23 -2.36
C VAL A 236 -22.03 -3.28 -2.35
N ARG A 237 -21.79 -4.43 -3.00
CA ARG A 237 -22.75 -5.56 -3.02
C ARG A 237 -22.81 -6.32 -1.69
N ASN A 238 -21.69 -6.44 -1.01
CA ASN A 238 -21.54 -7.09 0.30
C ASN A 238 -20.68 -6.22 1.22
N PRO A 239 -21.28 -5.23 1.91
CA PRO A 239 -20.52 -4.35 2.81
C PRO A 239 -19.85 -5.10 3.99
N ALA A 240 -20.36 -6.27 4.38
CA ALA A 240 -19.73 -7.08 5.44
C ALA A 240 -18.32 -7.55 5.05
N LEU A 241 -18.01 -7.68 3.76
CA LEU A 241 -16.67 -8.02 3.28
C LEU A 241 -15.59 -7.05 3.78
N ILE A 242 -15.93 -5.76 3.96
CA ILE A 242 -14.99 -4.76 4.52
C ILE A 242 -14.62 -5.17 5.95
N ASN A 243 -15.61 -5.51 6.78
CA ASN A 243 -15.39 -5.93 8.16
C ASN A 243 -14.55 -7.22 8.21
N GLU A 244 -14.85 -8.18 7.36
CA GLU A 244 -14.15 -9.47 7.30
C GLU A 244 -12.67 -9.28 6.91
N LEU A 245 -12.40 -8.48 5.87
CA LEU A 245 -11.04 -8.17 5.43
C LEU A 245 -10.26 -7.35 6.48
N ALA A 246 -10.91 -6.35 7.09
CA ALA A 246 -10.29 -5.54 8.14
C ALA A 246 -9.94 -6.38 9.37
N ASN A 247 -10.81 -7.31 9.78
CA ASN A 247 -10.57 -8.22 10.89
C ASN A 247 -9.48 -9.23 10.59
N ALA A 248 -9.43 -9.77 9.36
CA ALA A 248 -8.45 -10.79 8.97
C ALA A 248 -7.03 -10.21 8.78
N PHE A 249 -6.92 -9.04 8.13
CA PHE A 249 -5.64 -8.50 7.66
C PHE A 249 -5.27 -7.15 8.29
N GLY A 250 -6.21 -6.49 8.95
CA GLY A 250 -6.07 -5.13 9.48
C GLY A 250 -6.61 -4.06 8.53
N VAL A 251 -7.14 -2.98 9.10
CA VAL A 251 -7.78 -1.87 8.36
C VAL A 251 -6.86 -1.28 7.29
N GLN A 252 -5.56 -1.11 7.58
CA GLN A 252 -4.58 -0.52 6.66
C GLN A 252 -4.33 -1.34 5.38
N PHE A 253 -4.79 -2.59 5.34
CA PHE A 253 -4.70 -3.43 4.15
C PHE A 253 -5.85 -3.16 3.17
N VAL A 254 -6.95 -2.58 3.63
CA VAL A 254 -8.21 -2.44 2.89
C VAL A 254 -8.36 -1.02 2.35
N VAL A 255 -8.26 -0.86 1.04
CA VAL A 255 -8.58 0.37 0.31
C VAL A 255 -9.95 0.20 -0.34
N ILE A 256 -10.86 1.15 -0.10
CA ILE A 256 -12.15 1.17 -0.80
C ILE A 256 -12.04 2.10 -2.00
N ALA A 257 -12.08 1.51 -3.19
CA ALA A 257 -12.20 2.27 -4.44
C ALA A 257 -13.66 2.67 -4.65
N VAL A 258 -13.87 3.94 -4.95
CA VAL A 258 -15.19 4.52 -5.18
C VAL A 258 -15.16 5.29 -6.49
N ASP A 259 -15.85 4.76 -7.49
CA ASP A 259 -16.12 5.48 -8.75
C ASP A 259 -17.39 6.31 -8.55
N THR A 260 -17.28 7.61 -8.73
CA THR A 260 -18.39 8.55 -8.52
C THR A 260 -18.68 9.39 -9.76
N ARG A 261 -19.95 9.69 -9.97
CA ARG A 261 -20.43 10.59 -11.04
C ARG A 261 -21.58 11.44 -10.52
N VAL A 262 -21.65 12.68 -11.00
CA VAL A 262 -22.78 13.57 -10.70
C VAL A 262 -24.02 13.16 -11.50
N MET A 263 -25.09 12.81 -10.81
CA MET A 263 -26.40 12.46 -11.37
C MET A 263 -27.50 13.20 -10.61
N GLY A 264 -28.28 14.00 -11.32
CA GLY A 264 -29.36 14.78 -10.69
C GLY A 264 -28.88 15.73 -9.58
N GLY A 265 -27.63 16.24 -9.68
CA GLY A 265 -27.04 17.14 -8.68
C GLY A 265 -26.44 16.43 -7.45
N LYS A 266 -26.38 15.09 -7.44
CA LYS A 266 -25.80 14.27 -6.38
C LYS A 266 -24.64 13.44 -6.90
N ASN A 267 -23.63 13.22 -6.06
CA ASN A 267 -22.55 12.29 -6.35
C ASN A 267 -23.02 10.86 -6.08
N ILE A 268 -23.11 10.03 -7.11
CA ILE A 268 -23.63 8.66 -7.05
C ILE A 268 -22.52 7.63 -7.29
N VAL A 269 -22.49 6.59 -6.46
CA VAL A 269 -21.55 5.47 -6.59
C VAL A 269 -21.85 4.66 -7.84
N HIS A 270 -20.80 4.33 -8.59
CA HIS A 270 -20.87 3.47 -9.77
C HIS A 270 -20.09 2.17 -9.55
N LEU A 271 -20.57 1.09 -10.15
CA LEU A 271 -19.97 -0.23 -10.11
C LEU A 271 -19.40 -0.64 -11.48
N ASN A 272 -18.65 -1.75 -11.49
CA ASN A 272 -18.15 -2.40 -12.69
C ASN A 272 -17.32 -1.45 -13.59
N GLY A 273 -16.39 -0.70 -12.99
CA GLY A 273 -15.58 0.29 -13.72
C GLY A 273 -16.45 1.43 -14.27
N GLY A 274 -17.37 1.94 -13.48
CA GLY A 274 -18.20 3.08 -13.81
C GLY A 274 -19.41 2.81 -14.70
N ARG A 275 -19.68 1.55 -15.06
CA ARG A 275 -20.74 1.19 -16.03
C ARG A 275 -22.14 1.09 -15.44
N LEU A 276 -22.25 0.86 -14.13
CA LEU A 276 -23.53 0.62 -13.46
C LEU A 276 -23.72 1.60 -12.31
N PRO A 277 -24.63 2.59 -12.43
CA PRO A 277 -24.99 3.45 -11.31
C PRO A 277 -25.72 2.65 -10.23
N THR A 278 -25.57 3.10 -8.98
CA THR A 278 -26.32 2.59 -7.84
C THR A 278 -27.33 3.64 -7.34
N ASP A 279 -28.05 3.31 -6.28
CA ASP A 279 -28.89 4.23 -5.52
C ASP A 279 -28.16 4.90 -4.36
N LYS A 280 -26.87 4.56 -4.15
CA LYS A 280 -26.09 5.08 -3.02
C LYS A 280 -25.45 6.42 -3.35
N GLU A 281 -25.66 7.41 -2.49
CA GLU A 281 -24.87 8.65 -2.50
C GLU A 281 -23.43 8.35 -2.05
N THR A 282 -22.47 8.96 -2.74
CA THR A 282 -21.04 8.66 -2.54
C THR A 282 -20.58 8.99 -1.12
N MET A 283 -21.05 10.11 -0.55
CA MET A 283 -20.66 10.50 0.80
C MET A 283 -21.15 9.48 1.84
N ASP A 284 -22.41 9.06 1.76
CA ASP A 284 -22.97 8.08 2.68
C ASP A 284 -22.24 6.74 2.60
N TRP A 285 -21.89 6.31 1.38
CA TRP A 285 -21.14 5.10 1.18
C TRP A 285 -19.72 5.17 1.76
N ILE A 286 -19.02 6.28 1.60
CA ILE A 286 -17.67 6.47 2.14
C ILE A 286 -17.70 6.43 3.68
N LEU A 287 -18.65 7.09 4.31
CA LEU A 287 -18.82 7.06 5.77
C LEU A 287 -19.17 5.65 6.27
N GLU A 288 -20.05 4.93 5.54
CA GLU A 288 -20.35 3.52 5.84
C GLU A 288 -19.08 2.67 5.73
N ALA A 289 -18.29 2.83 4.67
CA ALA A 289 -17.06 2.06 4.44
C ALA A 289 -16.02 2.31 5.55
N GLU A 290 -15.81 3.58 5.96
CA GLU A 290 -14.94 3.91 7.08
C GLU A 290 -15.42 3.22 8.37
N SER A 291 -16.70 3.32 8.70
CA SER A 291 -17.28 2.71 9.90
C SER A 291 -17.12 1.18 9.94
N ARG A 292 -17.02 0.54 8.79
CA ARG A 292 -16.81 -0.90 8.63
C ARG A 292 -15.35 -1.34 8.67
N GLY A 293 -14.40 -0.41 8.70
CA GLY A 293 -12.97 -0.70 8.81
C GLY A 293 -12.19 -0.54 7.50
N ALA A 294 -12.68 0.29 6.57
CA ALA A 294 -11.84 0.79 5.48
C ALA A 294 -10.62 1.52 6.07
N GLY A 295 -9.44 1.27 5.52
CA GLY A 295 -8.21 1.94 5.94
C GLY A 295 -7.83 3.12 5.07
N GLU A 296 -8.42 3.23 3.86
CA GLU A 296 -8.15 4.28 2.90
C GLU A 296 -9.26 4.35 1.84
N ILE A 297 -9.55 5.52 1.33
CA ILE A 297 -10.49 5.75 0.22
C ILE A 297 -9.71 6.13 -1.04
N LEU A 298 -9.94 5.41 -2.14
CA LEU A 298 -9.50 5.79 -3.48
C LEU A 298 -10.73 6.32 -4.23
N LEU A 299 -10.84 7.64 -4.32
CA LEU A 299 -11.99 8.31 -4.92
C LEU A 299 -11.71 8.74 -6.35
N THR A 300 -12.39 8.13 -7.31
CA THR A 300 -12.29 8.47 -8.73
C THR A 300 -13.51 9.27 -9.18
N SER A 301 -13.30 10.55 -9.56
CA SER A 301 -14.31 11.35 -10.24
C SER A 301 -14.37 10.96 -11.71
N MET A 302 -15.44 10.27 -12.09
CA MET A 302 -15.65 9.81 -13.47
C MET A 302 -15.92 10.98 -14.44
N ASP A 303 -16.42 12.11 -13.94
CA ASP A 303 -16.67 13.31 -14.73
C ASP A 303 -15.37 14.02 -15.09
N HIS A 304 -14.30 13.79 -14.31
CA HIS A 304 -12.97 14.34 -14.54
C HIS A 304 -11.99 13.32 -15.16
N ASP A 305 -12.25 12.00 -15.01
CA ASP A 305 -11.31 10.97 -15.46
C ASP A 305 -11.08 11.01 -16.98
N GLY A 306 -9.80 11.05 -17.37
CA GLY A 306 -9.36 11.15 -18.76
C GLY A 306 -9.49 12.54 -19.38
N THR A 307 -10.11 13.54 -18.72
CA THR A 307 -10.35 14.89 -19.28
C THR A 307 -9.11 15.78 -19.25
N LYS A 308 -8.15 15.51 -18.35
CA LYS A 308 -6.98 16.37 -18.10
C LYS A 308 -7.33 17.82 -17.67
N THR A 309 -8.51 18.03 -17.07
CA THR A 309 -8.99 19.37 -16.65
C THR A 309 -8.80 19.67 -15.18
N GLY A 310 -8.18 18.79 -14.43
CA GLY A 310 -7.97 18.87 -12.98
C GLY A 310 -8.85 17.91 -12.21
N PHE A 311 -8.47 17.67 -10.95
CA PHE A 311 -9.24 16.84 -10.04
C PHE A 311 -10.52 17.55 -9.56
N ASP A 312 -11.49 16.80 -9.05
CA ASP A 312 -12.69 17.37 -8.41
C ASP A 312 -12.36 17.86 -6.99
N ASN A 313 -11.65 19.00 -6.91
CA ASN A 313 -11.13 19.52 -5.65
C ASN A 313 -12.25 19.86 -4.64
N ILE A 314 -13.42 20.25 -5.13
CA ILE A 314 -14.55 20.62 -4.27
C ILE A 314 -15.09 19.38 -3.56
N PHE A 315 -15.40 18.33 -4.29
CA PHE A 315 -15.94 17.12 -3.69
C PHE A 315 -14.88 16.35 -2.88
N LEU A 316 -13.63 16.31 -3.37
CA LEU A 316 -12.50 15.75 -2.63
C LEU A 316 -12.30 16.41 -1.27
N LYS A 317 -12.44 17.76 -1.20
CA LYS A 317 -12.38 18.47 0.07
C LYS A 317 -13.50 18.06 1.01
N GLN A 318 -14.73 17.98 0.51
CA GLN A 318 -15.87 17.56 1.33
C GLN A 318 -15.65 16.16 1.93
N VAL A 319 -15.16 15.23 1.11
CA VAL A 319 -14.86 13.86 1.56
C VAL A 319 -13.71 13.87 2.57
N ASN A 320 -12.61 14.56 2.29
CA ASN A 320 -11.45 14.60 3.18
C ASN A 320 -11.75 15.22 4.54
N ASP A 321 -12.66 16.23 4.57
CA ASP A 321 -13.11 16.85 5.81
C ASP A 321 -14.06 15.94 6.62
N ALA A 322 -14.77 15.01 5.97
CA ALA A 322 -15.76 14.14 6.59
C ALA A 322 -15.18 12.84 7.18
N VAL A 323 -14.06 12.33 6.64
CA VAL A 323 -13.45 11.06 7.08
C VAL A 323 -12.17 11.29 7.88
N LYS A 324 -11.78 10.27 8.67
CA LYS A 324 -10.53 10.25 9.45
C LYS A 324 -9.43 9.40 8.80
N ILE A 325 -9.78 8.65 7.77
CA ILE A 325 -8.86 7.80 7.01
C ILE A 325 -8.32 8.54 5.80
N PRO A 326 -7.14 8.20 5.29
CA PRO A 326 -6.54 8.84 4.13
C PRO A 326 -7.43 8.78 2.88
N VAL A 327 -7.37 9.85 2.08
CA VAL A 327 -8.07 9.97 0.79
C VAL A 327 -7.06 10.08 -0.35
N ILE A 328 -7.21 9.24 -1.35
CA ILE A 328 -6.47 9.26 -2.62
C ILE A 328 -7.36 9.89 -3.68
N ALA A 329 -6.95 11.03 -4.23
CA ALA A 329 -7.64 11.66 -5.37
C ALA A 329 -7.31 10.94 -6.67
N SER A 330 -8.31 10.66 -7.50
CA SER A 330 -8.18 10.02 -8.81
C SER A 330 -9.13 10.62 -9.83
N GLY A 331 -8.67 10.73 -11.08
CA GLY A 331 -9.41 11.29 -12.21
C GLY A 331 -9.18 12.80 -12.40
N GLY A 332 -8.70 13.18 -13.61
CA GLY A 332 -8.56 14.57 -14.03
C GLY A 332 -7.14 15.12 -14.13
N ALA A 333 -6.12 14.41 -13.67
CA ALA A 333 -4.73 14.86 -13.76
C ALA A 333 -4.32 15.11 -15.23
N GLY A 334 -3.81 16.32 -15.53
CA GLY A 334 -3.38 16.68 -16.88
C GLY A 334 -2.05 17.45 -16.91
N ASN A 335 -1.73 18.17 -15.85
CA ASN A 335 -0.48 18.91 -15.72
C ASN A 335 -0.06 19.04 -14.28
N VAL A 336 1.13 19.60 -14.03
CA VAL A 336 1.70 19.73 -12.67
C VAL A 336 0.84 20.60 -11.76
N GLN A 337 0.23 21.67 -12.29
CA GLN A 337 -0.61 22.58 -11.50
C GLN A 337 -1.81 21.85 -10.89
N HIS A 338 -2.39 20.86 -11.59
CA HIS A 338 -3.50 20.08 -11.04
C HIS A 338 -3.12 19.32 -9.75
N PHE A 339 -1.85 18.88 -9.64
CA PHE A 339 -1.35 18.25 -8.40
C PHE A 339 -1.14 19.29 -7.29
N VAL A 340 -0.67 20.50 -7.61
CA VAL A 340 -0.61 21.59 -6.63
C VAL A 340 -2.00 21.92 -6.13
N ASP A 341 -2.94 22.15 -7.05
CA ASP A 341 -4.32 22.54 -6.73
C ASP A 341 -5.03 21.52 -5.85
N VAL A 342 -4.90 20.22 -6.16
CA VAL A 342 -5.57 19.18 -5.36
C VAL A 342 -5.06 19.12 -3.93
N PHE A 343 -3.76 19.28 -3.72
CA PHE A 343 -3.20 19.26 -2.38
C PHE A 343 -3.50 20.55 -1.59
N GLU A 344 -3.46 21.72 -2.24
CA GLU A 344 -3.75 22.99 -1.58
C GLU A 344 -5.24 23.17 -1.28
N GLN A 345 -6.12 22.79 -2.22
CA GLN A 345 -7.55 23.07 -2.13
C GLN A 345 -8.33 21.99 -1.38
N SER A 346 -7.97 20.71 -1.54
CA SER A 346 -8.69 19.62 -0.92
C SER A 346 -7.95 18.95 0.24
N ASN A 347 -6.65 19.21 0.38
CA ASN A 347 -5.78 18.66 1.42
C ASN A 347 -5.74 17.12 1.49
N VAL A 348 -6.11 16.40 0.42
CA VAL A 348 -6.07 14.94 0.35
C VAL A 348 -4.65 14.40 0.61
N ASP A 349 -4.54 13.15 0.99
CA ASP A 349 -3.27 12.51 1.38
C ASP A 349 -2.46 12.02 0.21
N ALA A 350 -3.10 11.78 -0.94
CA ALA A 350 -2.44 11.29 -2.14
C ALA A 350 -3.15 11.73 -3.41
N ALA A 351 -2.39 11.80 -4.50
CA ALA A 351 -2.90 11.98 -5.85
C ALA A 351 -2.46 10.81 -6.74
N LEU A 352 -3.42 10.16 -7.39
CA LEU A 352 -3.23 9.05 -8.30
C LEU A 352 -3.43 9.53 -9.74
N ALA A 353 -2.50 9.13 -10.62
CA ALA A 353 -2.61 9.38 -12.05
C ALA A 353 -1.98 8.24 -12.86
N ALA A 354 -2.37 8.12 -14.11
CA ALA A 354 -1.90 7.08 -15.02
C ALA A 354 -1.25 7.68 -16.27
N SER A 355 -2.05 8.21 -17.20
CA SER A 355 -1.61 8.63 -18.55
C SER A 355 -0.48 9.65 -18.54
N VAL A 356 -0.53 10.66 -17.68
CA VAL A 356 0.49 11.71 -17.60
C VAL A 356 1.87 11.17 -17.21
N PHE A 357 1.91 10.07 -16.46
CA PHE A 357 3.15 9.37 -16.12
C PHE A 357 3.56 8.36 -17.19
N HIS A 358 2.61 7.56 -17.73
CA HIS A 358 2.91 6.55 -18.75
C HIS A 358 3.46 7.13 -20.04
N TYR A 359 2.95 8.30 -20.43
CA TYR A 359 3.40 8.98 -21.67
C TYR A 359 4.57 9.96 -21.41
N GLY A 360 5.08 10.01 -20.17
CA GLY A 360 6.20 10.90 -19.82
C GLY A 360 5.87 12.39 -19.91
N GLU A 361 4.57 12.75 -19.86
CA GLU A 361 4.14 14.15 -19.86
C GLU A 361 4.55 14.86 -18.55
N ILE A 362 4.63 14.10 -17.46
CA ILE A 362 5.09 14.55 -16.15
C ILE A 362 6.09 13.53 -15.60
N LEU A 363 7.28 13.99 -15.24
CA LEU A 363 8.26 13.19 -14.51
C LEU A 363 8.04 13.37 -13.00
N ILE A 364 8.01 12.27 -12.24
CA ILE A 364 7.74 12.29 -10.80
C ILE A 364 8.76 13.15 -10.02
N PRO A 365 10.08 13.08 -10.31
CA PRO A 365 11.06 13.94 -9.64
C PRO A 365 10.80 15.45 -9.84
N ASP A 366 10.42 15.84 -11.06
CA ASP A 366 10.14 17.24 -11.39
C ASP A 366 8.83 17.71 -10.72
N LEU A 367 7.80 16.86 -10.73
CA LEU A 367 6.56 17.12 -10.00
C LEU A 367 6.84 17.35 -8.51
N LYS A 368 7.58 16.46 -7.86
CA LYS A 368 7.90 16.58 -6.43
C LYS A 368 8.73 17.83 -6.13
N LYS A 369 9.64 18.22 -7.03
CA LYS A 369 10.39 19.47 -6.90
C LYS A 369 9.47 20.69 -6.91
N ILE A 370 8.49 20.73 -7.81
CA ILE A 370 7.52 21.82 -7.89
C ILE A 370 6.60 21.84 -6.67
N LEU A 371 6.10 20.68 -6.23
CA LEU A 371 5.30 20.57 -5.01
C LEU A 371 6.04 21.15 -3.78
N LYS A 372 7.34 20.86 -3.63
CA LYS A 372 8.16 21.44 -2.57
C LYS A 372 8.29 22.98 -2.68
N GLN A 373 8.36 23.52 -3.90
CA GLN A 373 8.37 24.99 -4.12
C GLN A 373 7.06 25.65 -3.66
N HIS A 374 5.94 24.91 -3.74
CA HIS A 374 4.64 25.30 -3.22
C HIS A 374 4.43 24.94 -1.73
N HIS A 375 5.50 24.60 -1.01
CA HIS A 375 5.46 24.23 0.41
C HIS A 375 4.58 23.00 0.71
N ILE A 376 4.33 22.14 -0.30
CA ILE A 376 3.64 20.87 -0.14
C ILE A 376 4.67 19.83 0.25
N GLU A 377 4.51 19.27 1.46
CA GLU A 377 5.38 18.21 1.97
C GLU A 377 5.26 16.94 1.12
N VAL A 378 6.34 16.52 0.47
CA VAL A 378 6.48 15.28 -0.28
C VAL A 378 7.79 14.58 0.09
N ARG A 379 7.82 13.26 0.00
CA ARG A 379 9.05 12.48 0.22
C ARG A 379 10.07 12.82 -0.87
N GLU A 380 11.34 12.67 -0.57
CA GLU A 380 12.40 12.78 -1.58
C GLU A 380 12.30 11.64 -2.60
N ALA A 381 12.60 11.97 -3.87
CA ALA A 381 12.59 11.01 -4.96
C ALA A 381 13.85 10.13 -4.94
#